data_c853809a475f548f0ed1533f3e6e64ae
#
_entry.id   c853809a475f548f0ed1533f3e6e64ae
#
_cell.length_a   1.000
_cell.length_b   1.000
_cell.length_c   1.000
_cell.angle_alpha   90.00
_cell.angle_beta   90.00
_cell.angle_gamma   90.00
#
_symmetry.space_group_name_H-M   'P 1'
#
loop_
_entity.id
_entity.type
_entity.pdbx_description
1 polymer ?
#
loop_
_entity_poly.entity_id
_entity_poly.type
_entity_poly.pdbx_seq_one_letter_code
_entity_poly.pdbx_strand_id
1 'polypeptide(L)'
;MNEQKICFIICYNNELYLSECIRYLNRLEIPDGFELDLLTIAQAESMTAGYNAAMQASDAKYKVYLHQDVFVLYRGFLKDTIALFLKHPEIGMIGMVGTLKMPQSAVMWETNDRIGALRSCHLSTVDDFFDHEHD
;
A
#
# COMPACT_ATOMS: atom_id res chain seq x y z
N MET A 1 -19.25 -10.02 1.09
CA MET A 1 -18.20 -9.12 0.59
C MET A 1 -18.87 -7.81 0.20
N ASN A 2 -18.43 -6.70 0.77
CA ASN A 2 -18.96 -5.36 0.48
C ASN A 2 -18.20 -4.73 -0.69
N GLU A 3 -18.86 -4.52 -1.82
CA GLU A 3 -18.24 -4.02 -3.06
C GLU A 3 -17.89 -2.53 -3.03
N GLN A 4 -18.47 -1.79 -2.10
CA GLN A 4 -18.24 -0.35 -1.92
C GLN A 4 -17.40 -0.05 -0.67
N LYS A 5 -16.64 -1.03 -0.20
CA LYS A 5 -15.81 -0.89 0.98
C LYS A 5 -14.33 -1.08 0.64
N ILE A 6 -13.52 -0.15 1.12
CA ILE A 6 -12.06 -0.18 1.05
C ILE A 6 -11.55 -0.34 2.47
N CYS A 7 -10.69 -1.32 2.72
CA CYS A 7 -10.10 -1.54 4.04
C CYS A 7 -8.58 -1.41 3.97
N PHE A 8 -8.02 -0.46 4.71
CA PHE A 8 -6.59 -0.43 4.98
C PHE A 8 -6.25 -1.45 6.08
N ILE A 9 -5.17 -2.19 5.86
CA ILE A 9 -4.69 -3.23 6.78
C ILE A 9 -3.24 -2.92 7.11
N ILE A 10 -2.94 -2.69 8.39
CA ILE A 10 -1.63 -2.27 8.87
C ILE A 10 -1.20 -3.13 10.05
N CYS A 11 -0.09 -3.88 9.89
CA CYS A 11 0.60 -4.47 11.01
C CYS A 11 1.56 -3.45 11.61
N TYR A 12 1.57 -3.32 12.95
CA TYR A 12 2.41 -2.32 13.60
C TYR A 12 3.03 -2.82 14.90
N ASN A 13 4.16 -2.22 15.24
CA ASN A 13 4.88 -2.37 16.51
C ASN A 13 5.35 -1.02 17.07
N ASN A 14 5.05 0.08 16.38
CA ASN A 14 5.40 1.44 16.78
C ASN A 14 4.19 2.37 16.60
N GLU A 15 3.64 2.83 17.72
CA GLU A 15 2.46 3.70 17.77
C GLU A 15 2.67 5.06 17.09
N LEU A 16 3.89 5.61 17.14
CA LEU A 16 4.19 6.92 16.53
C LEU A 16 4.11 6.82 15.00
N TYR A 17 4.71 5.77 14.41
CA TYR A 17 4.64 5.55 12.98
C TYR A 17 3.21 5.27 12.53
N LEU A 18 2.48 4.43 13.28
CA LEU A 18 1.07 4.17 12.99
C LEU A 18 0.24 5.45 13.01
N SER A 19 0.40 6.28 14.05
CA SER A 19 -0.33 7.54 14.19
C SER A 19 -0.06 8.46 13.01
N GLU A 20 1.19 8.57 12.57
CA GLU A 20 1.55 9.39 11.41
C GLU A 20 0.95 8.79 10.12
N CYS A 21 1.06 7.47 9.91
CA CYS A 21 0.44 6.80 8.78
C CYS A 21 -1.07 7.11 8.69
N ILE A 22 -1.80 6.95 9.80
CA ILE A 22 -3.25 7.24 9.87
C ILE A 22 -3.55 8.71 9.52
N ARG A 23 -2.71 9.66 9.92
CA ARG A 23 -2.89 11.08 9.53
C ARG A 23 -2.85 11.28 8.02
N TYR A 24 -1.98 10.55 7.30
CA TYR A 24 -1.94 10.59 5.84
C TYR A 24 -3.17 9.91 5.23
N LEU A 25 -3.60 8.76 5.77
CA LEU A 25 -4.80 8.06 5.28
C LEU A 25 -6.06 8.91 5.43
N ASN A 26 -6.20 9.66 6.52
CA ASN A 26 -7.33 10.55 6.76
C ASN A 26 -7.41 11.75 5.79
N ARG A 27 -6.38 11.97 4.97
CA ARG A 27 -6.34 13.04 3.95
C ARG A 27 -6.68 12.54 2.56
N LEU A 28 -6.85 11.24 2.38
CA LEU A 28 -7.18 10.66 1.08
C LEU A 28 -8.61 11.02 0.68
N GLU A 29 -8.78 11.22 -0.60
CA GLU A 29 -10.10 11.41 -1.21
C GLU A 29 -10.76 10.04 -1.39
N ILE A 30 -11.90 9.86 -0.73
CA ILE A 30 -12.68 8.62 -0.85
C ILE A 30 -13.55 8.72 -2.10
N PRO A 31 -13.55 7.68 -2.98
CA PRO A 31 -14.43 7.67 -4.14
C PRO A 31 -15.90 7.73 -3.72
N ASP A 32 -16.74 8.39 -4.53
CA ASP A 32 -18.16 8.52 -4.25
C ASP A 32 -18.83 7.15 -4.09
N GLY A 33 -19.63 7.02 -3.05
CA GLY A 33 -20.33 5.78 -2.72
C GLY A 33 -19.48 4.71 -2.02
N PHE A 34 -18.20 5.00 -1.75
CA PHE A 34 -17.34 4.08 -1.00
C PHE A 34 -17.23 4.47 0.48
N GLU A 35 -17.09 3.47 1.33
CA GLU A 35 -16.72 3.62 2.73
C GLU A 35 -15.29 3.17 2.97
N LEU A 36 -14.61 3.82 3.90
CA LEU A 36 -13.26 3.50 4.29
C LEU A 36 -13.26 2.83 5.66
N ASP A 37 -12.54 1.71 5.77
CA ASP A 37 -12.32 0.97 7.00
C ASP A 37 -10.82 0.82 7.28
N LEU A 38 -10.45 0.62 8.53
CA LEU A 38 -9.06 0.47 8.96
C LEU A 38 -8.96 -0.68 9.97
N LEU A 39 -8.16 -1.68 9.65
CA LEU A 39 -7.77 -2.75 10.56
C LEU A 39 -6.30 -2.64 10.91
N THR A 40 -6.00 -2.48 12.18
CA THR A 40 -4.63 -2.43 12.69
C THR A 40 -4.35 -3.66 13.54
N ILE A 41 -3.21 -4.29 13.32
CA ILE A 41 -2.78 -5.51 14.02
C ILE A 41 -1.51 -5.21 14.81
N ALA A 42 -1.64 -5.17 16.13
CA ALA A 42 -0.51 -4.99 17.02
C ALA A 42 0.28 -6.28 17.18
N GLN A 43 1.60 -6.18 17.19
CA GLN A 43 2.51 -7.27 17.59
C GLN A 43 2.16 -8.64 16.97
N ALA A 44 1.81 -8.66 15.69
CA ALA A 44 1.55 -9.91 14.98
C ALA A 44 2.77 -10.84 15.06
N GLU A 45 2.53 -12.13 15.23
CA GLU A 45 3.57 -13.18 15.26
C GLU A 45 4.47 -13.10 14.00
N SER A 46 3.86 -12.81 12.88
CA SER A 46 4.54 -12.43 11.64
C SER A 46 3.64 -11.47 10.85
N MET A 47 4.23 -10.71 9.93
CA MET A 47 3.48 -9.83 9.03
C MET A 47 2.46 -10.63 8.20
N THR A 48 2.86 -11.81 7.73
CA THR A 48 1.98 -12.70 6.95
C THR A 48 0.79 -13.17 7.77
N ALA A 49 1.02 -13.59 9.01
CA ALA A 49 -0.05 -14.03 9.91
C ALA A 49 -1.05 -12.91 10.20
N GLY A 50 -0.53 -11.70 10.51
CA GLY A 50 -1.37 -10.52 10.76
C GLY A 50 -2.20 -10.12 9.56
N TYR A 51 -1.60 -10.05 8.38
CA TYR A 51 -2.30 -9.70 7.15
C TYR A 51 -3.36 -10.73 6.77
N ASN A 52 -3.08 -12.03 6.91
CA ASN A 52 -4.04 -13.08 6.63
C ASN A 52 -5.24 -13.03 7.58
N ALA A 53 -5.01 -12.83 8.88
CA ALA A 53 -6.07 -12.69 9.85
C ALA A 53 -6.98 -11.50 9.54
N ALA A 54 -6.41 -10.34 9.25
CA ALA A 54 -7.16 -9.14 8.89
C ALA A 54 -7.89 -9.28 7.55
N MET A 55 -7.28 -9.94 6.56
CA MET A 55 -7.91 -10.22 5.29
C MET A 55 -9.20 -11.03 5.46
N GLN A 56 -9.19 -12.00 6.34
CA GLN A 56 -10.37 -12.85 6.66
C GLN A 56 -11.40 -12.11 7.50
N ALA A 57 -10.97 -11.20 8.39
CA ALA A 57 -11.86 -10.43 9.24
C ALA A 57 -12.61 -9.32 8.51
N SER A 58 -12.06 -8.82 7.41
CA SER A 58 -12.66 -7.73 6.63
C SER A 58 -13.59 -8.25 5.54
N ASP A 59 -14.81 -7.73 5.48
CA ASP A 59 -15.76 -7.96 4.40
C ASP A 59 -15.54 -7.06 3.18
N ALA A 60 -14.59 -6.12 3.24
CA ALA A 60 -14.27 -5.20 2.15
C ALA A 60 -13.82 -5.95 0.89
N LYS A 61 -14.30 -5.53 -0.28
CA LYS A 61 -13.83 -6.03 -1.57
C LYS A 61 -12.40 -5.59 -1.83
N TYR A 62 -12.09 -4.33 -1.58
CA TYR A 62 -10.77 -3.74 -1.82
C TYR A 62 -9.98 -3.65 -0.52
N LYS A 63 -8.80 -4.24 -0.52
CA LYS A 63 -7.92 -4.28 0.65
C LYS A 63 -6.56 -3.68 0.30
N VAL A 64 -6.12 -2.73 1.11
CA VAL A 64 -4.83 -2.04 0.94
C VAL A 64 -3.93 -2.40 2.09
N TYR A 65 -2.87 -3.15 1.81
CA TYR A 65 -1.89 -3.59 2.80
C TYR A 65 -0.74 -2.59 2.86
N LEU A 66 -0.50 -2.02 4.02
CA LEU A 66 0.54 -1.04 4.27
C LEU A 66 1.44 -1.44 5.43
N HIS A 67 2.71 -1.06 5.34
CA HIS A 67 3.56 -0.95 6.51
C HIS A 67 3.22 0.31 7.31
N GLN A 68 3.47 0.27 8.63
CA GLN A 68 3.18 1.39 9.54
C GLN A 68 3.93 2.68 9.22
N ASP A 69 5.04 2.58 8.48
CA ASP A 69 5.96 3.67 8.09
C ASP A 69 5.82 4.07 6.61
N VAL A 70 4.76 3.60 5.95
CA VAL A 70 4.41 4.01 4.58
C VAL A 70 3.36 5.09 4.62
N PHE A 71 3.66 6.25 4.01
CA PHE A 71 2.79 7.41 3.99
C PHE A 71 2.30 7.67 2.56
N VAL A 72 1.00 7.54 2.35
CA VAL A 72 0.39 7.79 1.04
C VAL A 72 0.25 9.30 0.83
N LEU A 73 1.11 9.89 0.00
CA LEU A 73 1.18 11.33 -0.21
C LEU A 73 0.12 11.83 -1.20
N TYR A 74 -0.18 11.04 -2.21
CA TYR A 74 -1.13 11.41 -3.27
C TYR A 74 -2.57 11.23 -2.80
N ARG A 75 -3.30 12.33 -2.69
CA ARG A 75 -4.67 12.34 -2.16
C ARG A 75 -5.67 11.58 -3.02
N GLY A 76 -5.47 11.57 -4.34
CA GLY A 76 -6.32 10.86 -5.31
C GLY A 76 -6.06 9.35 -5.39
N PHE A 77 -5.15 8.80 -4.58
CA PHE A 77 -4.72 7.40 -4.63
C PHE A 77 -5.87 6.40 -4.71
N LEU A 78 -6.87 6.54 -3.85
CA LEU A 78 -8.01 5.61 -3.82
C LEU A 78 -8.88 5.73 -5.06
N LYS A 79 -9.13 6.95 -5.55
CA LYS A 79 -9.93 7.18 -6.76
C LYS A 79 -9.29 6.51 -7.97
N ASP A 80 -7.99 6.73 -8.17
CA ASP A 80 -7.28 6.18 -9.33
C ASP A 80 -7.16 4.67 -9.25
N THR A 81 -6.85 4.13 -8.06
CA THR A 81 -6.73 2.68 -7.84
C THR A 81 -8.07 1.96 -8.07
N ILE A 82 -9.17 2.50 -7.54
CA ILE A 82 -10.51 1.93 -7.76
C ILE A 82 -10.92 2.04 -9.22
N ALA A 83 -10.64 3.17 -9.89
CA ALA A 83 -10.91 3.33 -11.31
C ALA A 83 -10.18 2.29 -12.17
N LEU A 84 -8.92 1.95 -11.81
CA LEU A 84 -8.18 0.89 -12.49
C LEU A 84 -8.84 -0.48 -12.32
N PHE A 85 -9.23 -0.87 -11.11
CA PHE A 85 -9.94 -2.15 -10.89
C PHE A 85 -11.28 -2.22 -11.61
N LEU A 86 -12.03 -1.11 -11.67
CA LEU A 86 -13.31 -1.07 -12.36
C LEU A 86 -13.15 -1.15 -13.89
N LYS A 87 -12.10 -0.53 -14.42
CA LYS A 87 -11.79 -0.55 -15.86
C LYS A 87 -11.21 -1.90 -16.31
N HIS A 88 -10.47 -2.56 -15.42
CA HIS A 88 -9.71 -3.78 -15.68
C HIS A 88 -10.10 -4.88 -14.68
N PRO A 89 -11.28 -5.53 -14.85
CA PRO A 89 -11.77 -6.53 -13.89
C PRO A 89 -10.90 -7.79 -13.80
N GLU A 90 -10.00 -8.00 -14.75
CA GLU A 90 -8.99 -9.07 -14.73
C GLU A 90 -7.85 -8.83 -13.74
N ILE A 91 -7.66 -7.60 -13.26
CA ILE A 91 -6.62 -7.27 -12.29
C ILE A 91 -7.04 -7.75 -10.90
N GLY A 92 -6.26 -8.67 -10.33
CA GLY A 92 -6.47 -9.14 -8.95
C GLY A 92 -5.64 -8.42 -7.90
N MET A 93 -4.52 -7.78 -8.30
CA MET A 93 -3.61 -7.10 -7.37
C MET A 93 -2.85 -6.00 -8.09
N ILE A 94 -2.59 -4.90 -7.37
CA ILE A 94 -1.74 -3.79 -7.82
C ILE A 94 -0.62 -3.59 -6.80
N GLY A 95 0.63 -3.61 -7.26
CA GLY A 95 1.79 -3.22 -6.47
C GLY A 95 2.26 -1.82 -6.84
N MET A 96 2.82 -1.07 -5.88
CA MET A 96 3.29 0.31 -6.11
C MET A 96 4.71 0.36 -6.67
N VAL A 97 5.51 -0.65 -6.41
CA VAL A 97 6.88 -0.78 -6.90
C VAL A 97 7.15 -2.22 -7.31
N GLY A 98 8.04 -2.41 -8.27
CA GLY A 98 8.36 -3.73 -8.78
C GLY A 98 9.61 -3.73 -9.65
N THR A 99 9.84 -4.83 -10.35
CA THR A 99 10.86 -4.97 -11.38
C THR A 99 10.39 -5.90 -12.48
N LEU A 100 10.80 -5.63 -13.71
CA LEU A 100 10.53 -6.51 -14.85
C LEU A 100 11.41 -7.78 -14.80
N LYS A 101 12.62 -7.67 -14.22
CA LYS A 101 13.56 -8.76 -14.09
C LYS A 101 14.09 -8.84 -12.67
N MET A 102 13.74 -9.89 -11.97
CA MET A 102 14.28 -10.15 -10.64
C MET A 102 15.75 -10.56 -10.75
N PRO A 103 16.70 -9.90 -10.04
CA PRO A 103 18.08 -10.31 -10.00
C PRO A 103 18.26 -11.64 -9.27
N GLN A 104 19.39 -12.33 -9.47
CA GLN A 104 19.66 -13.62 -8.82
C GLN A 104 19.68 -13.55 -7.30
N SER A 105 20.03 -12.40 -6.75
CA SER A 105 19.98 -12.12 -5.31
C SER A 105 18.56 -12.06 -4.73
N ALA A 106 17.53 -12.01 -5.58
CA ALA A 106 16.13 -11.75 -5.22
C ALA A 106 15.90 -10.41 -4.49
N VAL A 107 16.84 -9.48 -4.60
CA VAL A 107 16.75 -8.13 -4.03
C VAL A 107 16.35 -7.15 -5.15
N MET A 108 15.11 -6.72 -5.16
CA MET A 108 14.52 -5.89 -6.22
C MET A 108 15.31 -4.59 -6.47
N TRP A 109 15.88 -3.99 -5.45
CA TRP A 109 16.64 -2.72 -5.56
C TRP A 109 17.97 -2.85 -6.29
N GLU A 110 18.49 -4.05 -6.47
CA GLU A 110 19.76 -4.29 -7.18
C GLU A 110 19.62 -4.37 -8.71
N THR A 111 18.40 -4.21 -9.22
CA THR A 111 18.14 -4.17 -10.67
C THR A 111 18.01 -2.74 -11.18
N ASN A 112 18.33 -2.54 -12.47
CA ASN A 112 18.08 -1.28 -13.17
C ASN A 112 16.67 -1.22 -13.82
N ASP A 113 15.97 -2.37 -13.87
CA ASP A 113 14.63 -2.49 -14.48
C ASP A 113 13.52 -2.28 -13.43
N ARG A 114 13.67 -1.26 -12.57
CA ARG A 114 12.71 -0.94 -11.51
C ARG A 114 11.53 -0.15 -12.06
N ILE A 115 10.33 -0.45 -11.55
CA ILE A 115 9.08 0.22 -11.89
C ILE A 115 8.45 0.76 -10.61
N GLY A 116 7.92 1.97 -10.67
CA GLY A 116 7.28 2.66 -9.57
C GLY A 116 8.14 3.77 -8.98
N ALA A 117 7.55 4.57 -8.11
CA ALA A 117 8.21 5.68 -7.45
C ALA A 117 8.08 5.55 -5.93
N LEU A 118 9.22 5.64 -5.26
CA LEU A 118 9.31 5.60 -3.80
C LEU A 118 10.27 6.69 -3.34
N ARG A 119 9.86 7.44 -2.33
CA ARG A 119 10.75 8.34 -1.60
C ARG A 119 10.94 7.79 -0.20
N SER A 120 12.18 7.51 0.19
CA SER A 120 12.51 7.12 1.55
C SER A 120 13.31 8.22 2.25
N CYS A 121 13.05 8.38 3.55
CA CYS A 121 13.76 9.34 4.39
C CYS A 121 14.28 8.62 5.62
N HIS A 122 15.60 8.61 5.78
CA HIS A 122 16.26 8.25 7.02
C HIS A 122 16.70 9.50 7.76
N LEU A 123 17.03 9.39 9.05
CA LEU A 123 17.46 10.51 9.87
C LEU A 123 18.69 11.28 9.30
N SER A 124 19.46 10.64 8.42
CA SER A 124 20.69 11.20 7.83
C SER A 124 20.66 11.33 6.30
N THR A 125 19.71 10.70 5.62
CA THR A 125 19.68 10.67 4.13
C THR A 125 18.23 10.68 3.62
N VAL A 126 18.03 11.32 2.49
CA VAL A 126 16.80 11.24 1.69
C VAL A 126 17.17 10.53 0.40
N ASP A 127 16.64 9.34 0.20
CA ASP A 127 16.82 8.57 -1.01
C ASP A 127 15.55 8.71 -1.87
N ASP A 128 15.71 9.29 -3.05
CA ASP A 128 14.66 9.36 -4.04
C ASP A 128 14.79 8.16 -4.99
N PHE A 129 13.75 7.36 -5.04
CA PHE A 129 13.61 6.25 -5.95
C PHE A 129 12.58 6.64 -7.01
N PHE A 130 13.05 6.98 -8.19
CA PHE A 130 12.20 7.32 -9.32
C PHE A 130 12.22 6.21 -10.35
N ASP A 131 11.05 5.93 -10.89
CA ASP A 131 10.94 5.21 -12.15
C ASP A 131 11.61 6.07 -13.25
N HIS A 132 12.49 5.46 -14.01
CA HIS A 132 12.87 6.05 -15.28
C HIS A 132 11.69 5.80 -16.21
N GLU A 133 10.92 6.85 -16.48
CA GLU A 133 9.87 6.82 -17.50
C GLU A 133 10.44 6.15 -18.76
N HIS A 134 9.83 5.05 -19.11
CA HIS A 134 10.02 4.50 -20.45
C HIS A 134 9.22 5.39 -21.39
N ASP A 135 9.91 6.35 -22.04
CA ASP A 135 9.42 7.06 -23.19
C ASP A 135 9.05 6.10 -24.34
#